data_55a9c1c5ab498ac515bfe44990ede394
#
_entry.id   55a9c1c5ab498ac515bfe44990ede394
#
_cell.length_a   1.000
_cell.length_b   1.000
_cell.length_c   1.000
_cell.angle_alpha   90.00
_cell.angle_beta   90.00
_cell.angle_gamma   90.00
#
_symmetry.space_group_name_H-M   'P 1'
#
loop_
_entity.id
_entity.type
_entity.pdbx_description
1 polymer ?
#
loop_
_entity_poly.entity_id
_entity_poly.type
_entity_poly.pdbx_seq_one_letter_code
_entity_poly.pdbx_strand_id
1 'polypeptide(L)'
;RMRIKLFVSHVRQRGSITPALLSAGSTWHARPLAASVCTVVPAAAVATGYSRTFVRPMRRLTHQNQSETVGKRHPRSLTRQGFDASVFRKRGGNRDRGLLGVLYPERILRMIHTQNEGIYRALIAQLDKLARHNRQESYKTRQRYYEAMQRFCRYLAEEYRLQKLANISGKHLVAYVRHLQENGKAASTIKTELAAIRFWHDQISNTKHKLPSNGDLSDQAPLERRKLQGTDRHWTPEQFTAFVAVCREAGRTDYADIATLTFYVGLRIHEVCRLDTAAVEAWERTGLLTVKGKGGRVRSVPVEAGAAKQALRDRRAAVQRGHKLFVPDDTATDAYIYAFQSFLREHRPDQGTNPRPLTHHGLRHSYAIRQYQTAVDGGASEHRAKLDVSHLLGHGRADVTKIYLASAEEDEP
;
A
#
# COMPACT_ATOMS: atom_id res chain seq x y z
N ARG A 1 -25.86 -3.66 38.36
CA ARG A 1 -24.72 -4.15 39.15
C ARG A 1 -23.79 -4.91 38.18
N MET A 2 -22.75 -4.23 37.72
CA MET A 2 -21.73 -4.75 36.78
C MET A 2 -20.48 -5.04 37.61
N ARG A 3 -20.00 -6.27 37.61
CA ARG A 3 -18.77 -6.68 38.32
C ARG A 3 -17.59 -6.61 37.36
N ILE A 4 -16.66 -5.71 37.66
CA ILE A 4 -15.35 -5.65 37.00
C ILE A 4 -14.42 -6.64 37.71
N LYS A 5 -13.86 -7.60 36.97
CA LYS A 5 -12.78 -8.49 37.47
C LYS A 5 -11.45 -7.90 37.06
N LEU A 6 -10.68 -7.47 38.04
CA LEU A 6 -9.25 -7.16 37.92
C LEU A 6 -8.44 -8.46 37.90
N PHE A 7 -7.63 -8.65 36.88
CA PHE A 7 -6.59 -9.70 36.83
C PHE A 7 -5.25 -9.08 37.29
N VAL A 8 -4.76 -9.50 38.42
CA VAL A 8 -3.41 -9.21 38.90
C VAL A 8 -2.52 -10.41 38.55
N SER A 9 -1.53 -10.23 37.69
CA SER A 9 -0.52 -11.24 37.41
C SER A 9 0.71 -11.04 38.30
N HIS A 10 0.99 -12.04 39.10
CA HIS A 10 2.19 -12.18 39.94
C HIS A 10 3.40 -12.54 39.08
N VAL A 11 4.43 -11.71 39.09
CA VAL A 11 5.77 -12.07 38.61
C VAL A 11 6.61 -12.51 39.79
N ARG A 12 7.01 -13.75 39.79
CA ARG A 12 7.96 -14.33 40.77
C ARG A 12 9.38 -14.07 40.28
N GLN A 13 10.13 -13.26 41.02
CA GLN A 13 11.59 -13.21 40.93
C GLN A 13 12.23 -14.37 41.73
N ARG A 14 13.15 -15.07 41.11
CA ARG A 14 14.20 -15.86 41.82
C ARG A 14 15.52 -15.55 41.13
N GLY A 15 16.50 -15.11 41.92
CA GLY A 15 17.87 -14.93 41.48
C GLY A 15 18.74 -14.56 42.67
N SER A 16 19.54 -15.45 43.11
CA SER A 16 20.49 -15.36 44.22
C SER A 16 21.69 -14.47 43.89
N ILE A 17 22.12 -13.72 44.87
CA ILE A 17 23.29 -12.81 44.87
C ILE A 17 24.44 -13.50 45.59
N THR A 18 25.63 -13.41 45.05
CA THR A 18 26.89 -13.45 45.86
C THR A 18 27.82 -12.33 45.43
N PRO A 19 28.50 -11.65 46.34
CA PRO A 19 29.27 -10.41 46.08
C PRO A 19 30.78 -10.71 45.94
N ALA A 20 31.45 -9.96 45.12
CA ALA A 20 32.91 -9.83 45.15
C ALA A 20 33.33 -8.34 45.16
N LEU A 21 34.13 -8.01 46.15
CA LEU A 21 34.81 -6.77 46.43
C LEU A 21 35.90 -6.44 45.38
N LEU A 22 36.14 -5.15 45.09
CA LEU A 22 37.40 -4.37 45.26
C LEU A 22 37.39 -3.11 44.39
N SER A 23 37.32 -2.00 45.01
CA SER A 23 38.24 -0.83 45.19
C SER A 23 38.72 -0.08 43.94
N ALA A 24 38.55 1.23 44.09
CA ALA A 24 39.34 2.43 43.75
C ALA A 24 38.52 3.42 42.90
N GLY A 25 38.04 4.51 43.45
CA GLY A 25 38.66 5.77 43.66
C GLY A 25 38.70 6.65 42.41
N SER A 26 37.71 7.55 42.25
CA SER A 26 37.95 8.93 41.76
C SER A 26 36.65 9.76 41.81
N THR A 27 36.77 10.84 42.50
CA THR A 27 35.82 11.93 42.73
C THR A 27 35.53 12.69 41.44
N TRP A 28 34.25 12.86 41.10
CA TRP A 28 33.80 13.94 40.20
C TRP A 28 32.58 14.65 40.77
N HIS A 29 32.71 15.97 40.85
CA HIS A 29 31.72 16.90 41.38
C HIS A 29 30.42 16.91 40.58
N ALA A 30 29.31 16.74 41.26
CA ALA A 30 27.96 16.95 40.71
C ALA A 30 27.62 18.46 40.78
N ARG A 31 27.20 19.04 39.66
CA ARG A 31 26.47 20.31 39.61
C ARG A 31 24.97 19.98 39.41
N PRO A 32 24.08 20.69 40.12
CA PRO A 32 22.65 20.45 40.00
C PRO A 32 22.07 21.16 38.77
N LEU A 33 21.30 20.43 37.98
CA LEU A 33 20.44 20.98 36.92
C LEU A 33 19.04 21.25 37.46
N ALA A 34 18.56 22.44 37.16
CA ALA A 34 17.30 23.01 37.60
C ALA A 34 16.08 22.23 37.12
N ALA A 35 15.14 22.03 38.02
CA ALA A 35 13.81 21.49 37.74
C ALA A 35 12.95 22.52 37.00
N SER A 36 12.49 22.21 35.81
CA SER A 36 11.41 22.94 35.11
C SER A 36 10.07 22.38 35.53
N VAL A 37 9.30 23.22 36.16
CA VAL A 37 7.92 22.97 36.62
C VAL A 37 7.00 23.01 35.39
N CYS A 38 6.34 21.88 35.09
CA CYS A 38 5.22 21.85 34.15
C CYS A 38 3.93 22.22 34.89
N THR A 39 3.37 23.36 34.55
CA THR A 39 2.07 23.81 35.02
C THR A 39 0.96 23.12 34.20
N VAL A 40 0.13 22.37 34.88
CA VAL A 40 -1.10 21.76 34.31
C VAL A 40 -2.24 22.76 34.45
N VAL A 41 -2.88 23.13 33.35
CA VAL A 41 -4.10 23.95 33.33
C VAL A 41 -5.31 23.00 33.11
N PRO A 42 -6.34 23.06 33.96
CA PRO A 42 -7.54 22.26 33.78
C PRO A 42 -8.51 22.92 32.78
N ALA A 43 -9.07 22.11 31.86
CA ALA A 43 -10.11 22.50 30.94
C ALA A 43 -11.45 22.58 31.67
N ALA A 44 -12.10 23.74 31.60
CA ALA A 44 -13.47 23.95 32.08
C ALA A 44 -14.45 23.61 30.93
N ALA A 45 -15.46 22.85 31.30
CA ALA A 45 -16.61 22.53 30.46
C ALA A 45 -17.55 23.74 30.34
N VAL A 46 -18.01 24.02 29.10
CA VAL A 46 -19.19 24.85 28.88
C VAL A 46 -20.17 24.08 28.00
N ALA A 47 -21.28 23.67 28.60
CA ALA A 47 -22.44 23.15 27.89
C ALA A 47 -23.38 24.34 27.63
N THR A 48 -23.84 24.50 26.38
CA THR A 48 -25.15 25.12 26.11
C THR A 48 -25.70 24.55 24.82
N GLY A 49 -26.88 23.94 24.94
CA GLY A 49 -27.68 23.43 23.85
C GLY A 49 -28.43 24.54 23.10
N TYR A 50 -28.74 24.24 21.87
CA TYR A 50 -29.94 24.75 21.21
C TYR A 50 -30.42 23.77 20.14
N SER A 51 -31.62 23.24 20.39
CA SER A 51 -32.45 22.53 19.45
C SER A 51 -33.18 23.57 18.58
N ARG A 52 -33.22 23.34 17.25
CA ARG A 52 -34.36 23.81 16.43
C ARG A 52 -34.44 23.05 15.10
N THR A 53 -35.49 22.29 15.00
CA THR A 53 -36.23 21.83 13.81
C THR A 53 -36.63 22.98 12.89
N PHE A 54 -36.49 22.78 11.57
CA PHE A 54 -37.38 23.38 10.53
C PHE A 54 -37.25 22.61 9.20
N VAL A 55 -38.21 21.83 8.85
CA VAL A 55 -39.25 21.87 7.80
C VAL A 55 -38.83 22.30 6.39
N ARG A 56 -39.06 21.34 5.44
CA ARG A 56 -39.09 21.52 3.99
C ARG A 56 -40.21 22.50 3.55
N PRO A 57 -40.08 23.07 2.35
CA PRO A 57 -41.09 22.74 1.36
C PRO A 57 -40.59 22.42 -0.05
N MET A 58 -41.35 21.53 -0.70
CA MET A 58 -41.40 21.31 -2.14
C MET A 58 -41.91 22.55 -2.89
N ARG A 59 -41.43 22.73 -4.14
CA ARG A 59 -42.30 23.17 -5.24
C ARG A 59 -41.81 22.70 -6.59
N ARG A 60 -42.75 22.18 -7.35
CA ARG A 60 -42.78 21.84 -8.78
C ARG A 60 -42.84 23.08 -9.66
N LEU A 61 -42.55 22.90 -10.94
CA LEU A 61 -43.26 23.23 -12.19
C LEU A 61 -42.23 23.50 -13.29
N THR A 62 -42.16 22.72 -14.31
CA THR A 62 -42.83 22.55 -15.63
C THR A 62 -42.53 23.65 -16.66
N HIS A 63 -42.40 23.14 -17.86
CA HIS A 63 -42.56 23.65 -19.24
C HIS A 63 -41.24 23.95 -19.98
N GLN A 64 -40.93 23.14 -20.98
CA GLN A 64 -41.25 23.19 -22.43
C GLN A 64 -40.80 24.50 -23.13
N ASN A 65 -39.90 24.39 -24.10
CA ASN A 65 -40.20 24.39 -25.53
C ASN A 65 -38.96 24.35 -26.41
N GLN A 66 -39.08 23.64 -27.46
CA GLN A 66 -38.58 23.55 -28.80
C GLN A 66 -38.05 24.84 -29.45
N SER A 67 -37.05 24.68 -30.30
CA SER A 67 -36.94 25.01 -31.74
C SER A 67 -35.49 24.86 -32.22
N GLU A 68 -35.19 23.94 -33.13
CA GLU A 68 -34.91 24.13 -34.56
C GLU A 68 -34.07 25.38 -34.86
N THR A 69 -32.96 25.34 -35.57
CA THR A 69 -32.61 24.87 -36.90
C THR A 69 -31.15 25.22 -37.27
N VAL A 70 -30.67 24.48 -38.31
CA VAL A 70 -29.81 24.90 -39.41
C VAL A 70 -28.29 24.94 -39.20
N GLY A 71 -27.73 24.04 -39.93
CA GLY A 71 -26.33 23.75 -40.16
C GLY A 71 -25.45 24.85 -40.74
N LYS A 72 -24.17 24.69 -40.48
CA LYS A 72 -23.08 25.07 -41.41
C LYS A 72 -21.91 24.11 -41.24
N ARG A 73 -21.58 23.43 -42.33
CA ARG A 73 -20.34 22.65 -42.47
C ARG A 73 -19.18 23.61 -42.73
N HIS A 74 -18.05 23.42 -42.08
CA HIS A 74 -16.70 23.65 -42.59
C HIS A 74 -15.65 22.96 -41.69
N PRO A 75 -14.35 22.84 -42.05
CA PRO A 75 -13.81 21.57 -42.55
C PRO A 75 -12.87 20.87 -41.53
N ARG A 76 -12.55 19.65 -41.86
CA ARG A 76 -11.62 18.75 -41.18
C ARG A 76 -10.25 19.40 -40.93
N SER A 77 -9.82 19.46 -39.67
CA SER A 77 -8.42 19.43 -39.31
C SER A 77 -8.15 18.16 -38.54
N LEU A 78 -7.11 17.48 -38.95
CA LEU A 78 -6.60 16.24 -38.45
C LEU A 78 -6.04 16.40 -37.01
N THR A 79 -6.04 15.26 -36.29
CA THR A 79 -5.24 14.95 -35.13
C THR A 79 -5.75 15.44 -33.78
N ARG A 80 -6.45 14.53 -33.15
CA ARG A 80 -6.28 14.15 -31.74
C ARG A 80 -6.91 12.77 -31.59
N GLN A 81 -6.09 11.72 -31.60
CA GLN A 81 -6.51 10.44 -31.05
C GLN A 81 -6.74 10.63 -29.56
N GLY A 82 -7.94 11.09 -29.23
CA GLY A 82 -8.46 11.15 -27.90
C GLY A 82 -8.67 9.71 -27.41
N PHE A 83 -8.06 9.40 -26.31
CA PHE A 83 -8.33 8.20 -25.53
C PHE A 83 -9.83 8.13 -25.26
N ASP A 84 -10.51 7.17 -25.87
CA ASP A 84 -11.95 7.02 -25.77
C ASP A 84 -12.33 6.53 -24.38
N ALA A 85 -12.70 7.45 -23.50
CA ALA A 85 -13.24 7.19 -22.20
C ALA A 85 -14.63 6.51 -22.24
N SER A 86 -15.21 6.35 -23.43
CA SER A 86 -16.56 5.78 -23.61
C SER A 86 -16.64 4.29 -23.33
N VAL A 87 -15.52 3.56 -23.34
CA VAL A 87 -15.46 2.12 -23.01
C VAL A 87 -15.81 1.84 -21.54
N PHE A 88 -15.73 2.85 -20.67
CA PHE A 88 -16.03 2.70 -19.24
C PHE A 88 -17.39 3.25 -18.79
N ARG A 89 -18.19 3.83 -19.70
CA ARG A 89 -19.40 4.57 -19.34
C ARG A 89 -20.74 3.78 -19.41
N LYS A 90 -20.75 2.47 -19.46
CA LYS A 90 -22.03 1.72 -19.38
C LYS A 90 -21.94 0.61 -18.36
N ARG A 91 -22.49 0.85 -17.17
CA ARG A 91 -23.32 -0.08 -16.39
C ARG A 91 -23.65 0.52 -15.01
N GLY A 92 -24.54 1.51 -15.02
CA GLY A 92 -25.41 1.75 -13.88
C GLY A 92 -26.49 0.68 -13.88
N GLY A 93 -26.77 0.08 -12.74
CA GLY A 93 -27.92 -0.78 -12.52
C GLY A 93 -27.62 -2.28 -12.51
N ASN A 94 -27.04 -2.76 -11.45
CA ASN A 94 -27.45 -3.99 -10.76
C ASN A 94 -26.60 -4.20 -9.49
N ARG A 95 -27.19 -3.97 -8.32
CA ARG A 95 -26.48 -4.12 -7.02
C ARG A 95 -26.17 -5.58 -6.66
N ASP A 96 -26.58 -6.56 -7.48
CA ASP A 96 -26.46 -8.00 -7.21
C ASP A 96 -25.50 -8.75 -8.12
N ARG A 97 -24.76 -8.06 -8.99
CA ARG A 97 -23.62 -8.72 -9.65
C ARG A 97 -22.48 -8.79 -8.66
N GLY A 98 -22.38 -9.95 -8.01
CA GLY A 98 -21.37 -10.23 -7.01
C GLY A 98 -19.95 -9.91 -7.49
N LEU A 99 -19.05 -9.78 -6.53
CA LEU A 99 -17.61 -9.49 -6.64
C LEU A 99 -16.90 -10.19 -7.83
N LEU A 100 -17.47 -11.27 -8.31
CA LEU A 100 -16.99 -12.11 -9.41
C LEU A 100 -17.07 -11.45 -10.81
N GLY A 101 -18.09 -10.63 -11.07
CA GLY A 101 -18.25 -9.97 -12.38
C GLY A 101 -17.33 -8.79 -12.63
N VAL A 102 -16.71 -8.25 -11.56
CA VAL A 102 -15.78 -7.10 -11.62
C VAL A 102 -14.33 -7.54 -11.49
N LEU A 103 -14.08 -8.73 -10.90
CA LEU A 103 -12.73 -9.19 -10.55
C LEU A 103 -12.02 -9.92 -11.69
N TYR A 104 -12.76 -10.49 -12.65
CA TYR A 104 -12.15 -11.36 -13.66
C TYR A 104 -12.67 -11.05 -15.06
N PRO A 105 -11.92 -10.29 -15.87
CA PRO A 105 -12.16 -10.27 -17.30
C PRO A 105 -11.94 -11.70 -17.84
N GLU A 106 -12.85 -12.15 -18.70
CA GLU A 106 -12.87 -13.48 -19.33
C GLU A 106 -11.54 -13.91 -20.00
N ARG A 107 -10.59 -12.99 -20.12
CA ARG A 107 -9.25 -13.20 -20.69
C ARG A 107 -8.39 -14.19 -19.92
N ILE A 108 -8.59 -14.33 -18.59
CA ILE A 108 -7.79 -15.25 -17.75
C ILE A 108 -8.33 -16.69 -17.87
N LEU A 109 -9.60 -16.86 -18.16
CA LEU A 109 -10.23 -18.18 -18.33
C LEU A 109 -9.84 -18.91 -19.62
N ARG A 110 -9.30 -18.20 -20.62
CA ARG A 110 -9.04 -18.78 -21.96
C ARG A 110 -7.74 -19.55 -22.12
N MET A 111 -6.83 -19.56 -21.15
CA MET A 111 -5.46 -20.01 -21.44
C MET A 111 -4.95 -21.25 -20.70
N ILE A 112 -5.76 -21.95 -19.92
CA ILE A 112 -5.22 -23.12 -19.21
C ILE A 112 -6.27 -24.24 -19.19
N HIS A 113 -6.18 -25.10 -20.19
CA HIS A 113 -6.83 -26.41 -20.15
C HIS A 113 -6.16 -27.25 -19.05
N THR A 114 -6.91 -27.67 -18.05
CA THR A 114 -6.49 -28.68 -17.09
C THR A 114 -6.99 -30.04 -17.53
N GLN A 115 -6.21 -31.08 -17.33
CA GLN A 115 -6.65 -32.44 -17.63
C GLN A 115 -7.92 -32.84 -16.84
N ASN A 116 -8.16 -32.18 -15.69
CA ASN A 116 -9.28 -32.43 -14.79
C ASN A 116 -10.19 -31.19 -14.64
N GLU A 117 -10.57 -30.57 -15.76
CA GLU A 117 -11.33 -29.32 -15.78
C GLU A 117 -12.63 -29.36 -14.96
N GLY A 118 -13.36 -30.47 -14.98
CA GLY A 118 -14.58 -30.63 -14.18
C GLY A 118 -14.32 -30.56 -12.67
N ILE A 119 -13.23 -31.17 -12.23
CA ILE A 119 -12.81 -31.12 -10.82
C ILE A 119 -12.38 -29.73 -10.44
N TYR A 120 -11.57 -29.06 -11.28
CA TYR A 120 -11.16 -27.68 -11.06
C TYR A 120 -12.37 -26.74 -10.92
N ARG A 121 -13.33 -26.83 -11.85
CA ARG A 121 -14.58 -26.03 -11.79
C ARG A 121 -15.38 -26.29 -10.52
N ALA A 122 -15.44 -27.52 -10.05
CA ALA A 122 -16.12 -27.86 -8.81
C ALA A 122 -15.43 -27.22 -7.58
N LEU A 123 -14.09 -27.19 -7.55
CA LEU A 123 -13.32 -26.50 -6.50
C LEU A 123 -13.51 -24.99 -6.56
N ILE A 124 -13.49 -24.40 -7.76
CA ILE A 124 -13.72 -22.95 -7.93
C ILE A 124 -15.13 -22.55 -7.51
N ALA A 125 -16.15 -23.35 -7.84
CA ALA A 125 -17.52 -23.07 -7.39
C ALA A 125 -17.64 -23.05 -5.85
N GLN A 126 -16.89 -23.89 -5.13
CA GLN A 126 -16.82 -23.85 -3.68
C GLN A 126 -16.09 -22.60 -3.18
N LEU A 127 -14.95 -22.23 -3.79
CA LEU A 127 -14.21 -20.99 -3.47
C LEU A 127 -15.08 -19.74 -3.70
N ASP A 128 -15.84 -19.71 -4.78
CA ASP A 128 -16.74 -18.62 -5.12
C ASP A 128 -17.83 -18.38 -4.06
N LYS A 129 -18.37 -19.46 -3.50
CA LYS A 129 -19.32 -19.36 -2.38
C LYS A 129 -18.69 -18.69 -1.17
N LEU A 130 -17.45 -19.05 -0.83
CA LEU A 130 -16.70 -18.40 0.27
C LEU A 130 -16.40 -16.92 -0.05
N ALA A 131 -15.98 -16.63 -1.28
CA ALA A 131 -15.59 -15.29 -1.70
C ALA A 131 -16.76 -14.29 -1.70
N ARG A 132 -18.00 -14.72 -2.03
CA ARG A 132 -19.18 -13.85 -2.04
C ARG A 132 -19.47 -13.19 -0.68
N HIS A 133 -19.26 -13.91 0.40
CA HIS A 133 -19.60 -13.47 1.75
C HIS A 133 -18.42 -12.86 2.50
N ASN A 134 -17.19 -13.01 1.97
CA ASN A 134 -16.01 -12.53 2.62
C ASN A 134 -15.82 -11.01 2.43
N ARG A 135 -15.76 -10.29 3.58
CA ARG A 135 -15.48 -8.85 3.65
C ARG A 135 -14.20 -8.55 4.44
N GLN A 136 -13.51 -9.58 4.92
CA GLN A 136 -12.23 -9.44 5.60
C GLN A 136 -11.17 -8.96 4.60
N GLU A 137 -10.17 -8.27 5.08
CA GLU A 137 -9.06 -7.76 4.29
C GLU A 137 -9.39 -6.69 3.24
N SER A 138 -8.36 -6.05 2.74
CA SER A 138 -8.50 -5.09 1.65
C SER A 138 -8.91 -5.77 0.34
N TYR A 139 -9.58 -5.05 -0.56
CA TYR A 139 -9.95 -5.55 -1.88
C TYR A 139 -8.79 -6.23 -2.62
N LYS A 140 -7.62 -5.56 -2.70
CA LYS A 140 -6.43 -6.11 -3.38
C LYS A 140 -5.84 -7.33 -2.68
N THR A 141 -5.95 -7.42 -1.35
CA THR A 141 -5.52 -8.62 -0.61
C THR A 141 -6.44 -9.78 -0.91
N ARG A 142 -7.76 -9.55 -0.90
CA ARG A 142 -8.75 -10.58 -1.25
C ARG A 142 -8.56 -11.09 -2.67
N GLN A 143 -8.37 -10.20 -3.63
CA GLN A 143 -8.07 -10.59 -5.02
C GLN A 143 -6.83 -11.46 -5.10
N ARG A 144 -5.73 -11.03 -4.50
CA ARG A 144 -4.48 -11.79 -4.49
C ARG A 144 -4.62 -13.15 -3.82
N TYR A 145 -5.37 -13.23 -2.72
CA TYR A 145 -5.62 -14.48 -2.00
C TYR A 145 -6.53 -15.42 -2.81
N TYR A 146 -7.50 -14.87 -3.51
CA TYR A 146 -8.36 -15.63 -4.39
C TYR A 146 -7.55 -16.23 -5.56
N GLU A 147 -6.72 -15.43 -6.23
CA GLU A 147 -5.85 -15.89 -7.32
C GLU A 147 -4.85 -16.98 -6.85
N ALA A 148 -4.30 -16.84 -5.64
CA ALA A 148 -3.44 -17.84 -5.04
C ALA A 148 -4.19 -19.15 -4.80
N MET A 149 -5.41 -19.08 -4.25
CA MET A 149 -6.24 -20.26 -4.02
C MET A 149 -6.69 -20.92 -5.33
N GLN A 150 -6.94 -20.14 -6.40
CA GLN A 150 -7.22 -20.69 -7.73
C GLN A 150 -6.05 -21.52 -8.27
N ARG A 151 -4.81 -21.04 -8.13
CA ARG A 151 -3.63 -21.80 -8.54
C ARG A 151 -3.51 -23.10 -7.75
N PHE A 152 -3.76 -23.06 -6.46
CA PHE A 152 -3.76 -24.24 -5.61
C PHE A 152 -4.91 -25.21 -5.98
N CYS A 153 -6.11 -24.73 -6.26
CA CYS A 153 -7.22 -25.57 -6.74
C CYS A 153 -6.88 -26.30 -8.04
N ARG A 154 -6.16 -25.63 -8.95
CA ARG A 154 -5.68 -26.27 -10.17
C ARG A 154 -4.71 -27.39 -9.87
N TYR A 155 -3.70 -27.13 -9.05
CA TYR A 155 -2.75 -28.13 -8.61
C TYR A 155 -3.44 -29.34 -7.95
N LEU A 156 -4.42 -29.08 -7.07
CA LEU A 156 -5.20 -30.15 -6.42
C LEU A 156 -6.03 -30.97 -7.41
N ALA A 157 -6.58 -30.34 -8.44
CA ALA A 157 -7.35 -31.03 -9.47
C ALA A 157 -6.46 -31.93 -10.33
N GLU A 158 -5.28 -31.45 -10.69
CA GLU A 158 -4.32 -32.16 -11.55
C GLU A 158 -3.64 -33.30 -10.83
N GLU A 159 -3.04 -33.03 -9.66
CA GLU A 159 -2.20 -34.00 -8.95
C GLU A 159 -2.98 -34.95 -8.03
N TYR A 160 -4.11 -34.50 -7.48
CA TYR A 160 -4.83 -35.25 -6.44
C TYR A 160 -6.28 -35.58 -6.82
N ARG A 161 -6.79 -35.05 -7.93
CA ARG A 161 -8.21 -35.17 -8.31
C ARG A 161 -9.17 -34.84 -7.16
N LEU A 162 -8.77 -33.88 -6.32
CA LEU A 162 -9.50 -33.48 -5.13
C LEU A 162 -10.77 -32.71 -5.48
N GLN A 163 -11.94 -33.19 -5.05
CA GLN A 163 -13.24 -32.58 -5.43
C GLN A 163 -13.81 -31.63 -4.34
N LYS A 164 -13.31 -31.69 -3.11
CA LYS A 164 -13.84 -30.91 -1.98
C LYS A 164 -12.74 -30.17 -1.25
N LEU A 165 -12.88 -28.84 -1.12
CA LEU A 165 -11.92 -28.00 -0.38
C LEU A 165 -11.80 -28.42 1.08
N ALA A 166 -12.85 -28.98 1.69
CA ALA A 166 -12.84 -29.48 3.07
C ALA A 166 -11.88 -30.67 3.29
N ASN A 167 -11.44 -31.35 2.20
CA ASN A 167 -10.50 -32.46 2.28
C ASN A 167 -9.03 -32.05 2.13
N ILE A 168 -8.75 -30.74 2.02
CA ILE A 168 -7.37 -30.25 2.02
C ILE A 168 -6.71 -30.59 3.33
N SER A 169 -5.47 -31.09 3.26
CA SER A 169 -4.69 -31.52 4.44
C SER A 169 -3.22 -31.08 4.30
N GLY A 170 -2.44 -31.29 5.37
CA GLY A 170 -1.01 -30.94 5.40
C GLY A 170 -0.20 -31.54 4.26
N LYS A 171 -0.48 -32.79 3.84
CA LYS A 171 0.23 -33.44 2.72
C LYS A 171 0.12 -32.65 1.40
N HIS A 172 -1.06 -32.07 1.14
CA HIS A 172 -1.27 -31.26 -0.06
C HIS A 172 -0.48 -29.96 -0.02
N LEU A 173 -0.32 -29.35 1.18
CA LEU A 173 0.51 -28.17 1.35
C LEU A 173 2.00 -28.47 1.16
N VAL A 174 2.50 -29.56 1.76
CA VAL A 174 3.89 -30.00 1.61
C VAL A 174 4.22 -30.23 0.13
N ALA A 175 3.38 -30.99 -0.56
CA ALA A 175 3.58 -31.27 -1.99
C ALA A 175 3.51 -30.00 -2.84
N TYR A 176 2.58 -29.08 -2.54
CA TYR A 176 2.48 -27.81 -3.24
C TYR A 176 3.69 -26.90 -3.00
N VAL A 177 4.24 -26.88 -1.78
CA VAL A 177 5.48 -26.14 -1.50
C VAL A 177 6.63 -26.67 -2.34
N ARG A 178 6.82 -27.99 -2.40
CA ARG A 178 7.85 -28.62 -3.24
C ARG A 178 7.66 -28.26 -4.71
N HIS A 179 6.45 -28.40 -5.22
CA HIS A 179 6.10 -28.01 -6.59
C HIS A 179 6.45 -26.53 -6.87
N LEU A 180 6.16 -25.61 -5.94
CA LEU A 180 6.52 -24.21 -6.11
C LEU A 180 8.04 -23.97 -6.05
N GLN A 181 8.76 -24.71 -5.23
CA GLN A 181 10.23 -24.66 -5.11
C GLN A 181 10.89 -25.18 -6.40
N GLU A 182 10.44 -26.31 -6.92
CA GLU A 182 10.88 -26.90 -8.19
C GLU A 182 10.65 -25.94 -9.36
N ASN A 183 9.55 -25.18 -9.33
CA ASN A 183 9.26 -24.13 -10.32
C ASN A 183 9.98 -22.79 -10.02
N GLY A 184 11.00 -22.77 -9.16
CA GLY A 184 11.85 -21.61 -8.88
C GLY A 184 11.13 -20.43 -8.20
N LYS A 185 10.00 -20.66 -7.51
CA LYS A 185 9.28 -19.58 -6.83
C LYS A 185 10.01 -19.11 -5.59
N ALA A 186 10.17 -17.80 -5.46
CA ALA A 186 10.81 -17.20 -4.30
C ALA A 186 10.08 -17.54 -2.99
N ALA A 187 10.83 -17.73 -1.89
CA ALA A 187 10.30 -18.05 -0.57
C ALA A 187 9.19 -17.09 -0.09
N SER A 188 9.33 -15.79 -0.41
CA SER A 188 8.30 -14.78 -0.09
C SER A 188 6.98 -15.00 -0.84
N THR A 189 7.04 -15.50 -2.07
CA THR A 189 5.86 -15.88 -2.87
C THR A 189 5.21 -17.11 -2.27
N ILE A 190 5.98 -18.16 -1.99
CA ILE A 190 5.47 -19.40 -1.37
C ILE A 190 4.78 -19.09 -0.03
N LYS A 191 5.39 -18.29 0.83
CA LYS A 191 4.77 -17.88 2.11
C LYS A 191 3.48 -17.08 1.93
N THR A 192 3.34 -16.34 0.85
CA THR A 192 2.10 -15.63 0.51
C THR A 192 1.01 -16.58 0.00
N GLU A 193 1.37 -17.56 -0.83
CA GLU A 193 0.47 -18.61 -1.29
C GLU A 193 -0.09 -19.40 -0.08
N LEU A 194 0.79 -19.84 0.82
CA LEU A 194 0.39 -20.56 2.03
C LEU A 194 -0.52 -19.72 2.95
N ALA A 195 -0.26 -18.43 3.09
CA ALA A 195 -1.13 -17.55 3.86
C ALA A 195 -2.52 -17.44 3.22
N ALA A 196 -2.60 -17.36 1.90
CA ALA A 196 -3.86 -17.30 1.17
C ALA A 196 -4.64 -18.61 1.29
N ILE A 197 -3.96 -19.76 1.15
CA ILE A 197 -4.60 -21.10 1.29
C ILE A 197 -5.20 -21.26 2.68
N ARG A 198 -4.43 -20.93 3.74
CA ARG A 198 -4.95 -21.01 5.12
C ARG A 198 -6.11 -20.06 5.36
N PHE A 199 -6.01 -18.82 4.86
CA PHE A 199 -7.07 -17.83 4.96
C PHE A 199 -8.41 -18.34 4.39
N TRP A 200 -8.40 -18.98 3.23
CA TRP A 200 -9.62 -19.57 2.65
C TRP A 200 -10.03 -20.85 3.35
N HIS A 201 -9.08 -21.69 3.73
CA HIS A 201 -9.37 -22.94 4.43
C HIS A 201 -10.05 -22.70 5.79
N ASP A 202 -9.64 -21.70 6.54
CA ASP A 202 -10.20 -21.35 7.84
C ASP A 202 -11.67 -20.85 7.75
N GLN A 203 -12.15 -20.56 6.54
CA GLN A 203 -13.54 -20.16 6.29
C GLN A 203 -14.45 -21.32 5.87
N ILE A 204 -13.92 -22.52 5.72
CA ILE A 204 -14.68 -23.71 5.38
C ILE A 204 -15.28 -24.31 6.65
N SER A 205 -16.60 -24.45 6.69
CA SER A 205 -17.33 -24.86 7.90
C SER A 205 -17.04 -26.30 8.37
N ASN A 206 -16.67 -27.21 7.47
CA ASN A 206 -16.55 -28.66 7.76
C ASN A 206 -15.20 -29.21 7.27
N THR A 207 -14.10 -28.55 7.67
CA THR A 207 -12.75 -29.04 7.35
C THR A 207 -12.45 -30.32 8.10
N LYS A 208 -11.89 -31.31 7.40
CA LYS A 208 -11.47 -32.57 8.01
C LYS A 208 -10.12 -32.48 8.71
N HIS A 209 -9.30 -31.51 8.34
CA HIS A 209 -7.93 -31.39 8.80
C HIS A 209 -7.60 -29.94 9.14
N LYS A 210 -6.86 -29.73 10.20
CA LYS A 210 -6.19 -28.43 10.47
C LYS A 210 -4.94 -28.36 9.60
N LEU A 211 -4.72 -27.21 8.97
CA LEU A 211 -3.51 -27.02 8.17
C LEU A 211 -2.31 -26.64 9.05
N PRO A 212 -1.13 -27.24 8.78
CA PRO A 212 0.08 -26.98 9.56
C PRO A 212 0.57 -25.53 9.37
N SER A 213 1.27 -25.01 10.37
CA SER A 213 1.96 -23.72 10.31
C SER A 213 3.19 -23.78 9.38
N ASN A 214 3.84 -22.64 9.14
CA ASN A 214 5.10 -22.65 8.38
C ASN A 214 6.24 -23.35 9.12
N GLY A 215 6.23 -23.33 10.47
CA GLY A 215 7.19 -24.07 11.28
C GLY A 215 7.01 -25.57 11.08
N ASP A 216 5.79 -26.07 11.25
CA ASP A 216 5.46 -27.50 11.10
C ASP A 216 5.72 -28.04 9.67
N LEU A 217 5.62 -27.16 8.65
CA LEU A 217 5.96 -27.52 7.27
C LEU A 217 7.47 -27.62 7.02
N SER A 218 8.29 -26.88 7.80
CA SER A 218 9.72 -26.78 7.57
C SER A 218 10.46 -28.11 7.71
N ASP A 219 9.93 -29.04 8.48
CA ASP A 219 10.52 -30.37 8.66
C ASP A 219 10.40 -31.24 7.38
N GLN A 220 9.36 -31.02 6.59
CA GLN A 220 9.07 -31.81 5.38
C GLN A 220 9.34 -31.06 4.07
N ALA A 221 9.24 -29.71 4.10
CA ALA A 221 9.50 -28.82 2.98
C ALA A 221 10.11 -27.52 3.52
N PRO A 222 11.44 -27.44 3.66
CA PRO A 222 12.13 -26.28 4.24
C PRO A 222 11.78 -24.98 3.53
N LEU A 223 11.33 -23.99 4.29
CA LEU A 223 10.99 -22.67 3.79
C LEU A 223 12.12 -21.69 4.11
N GLU A 224 12.87 -21.29 3.10
CA GLU A 224 13.91 -20.28 3.26
C GLU A 224 13.42 -19.03 3.97
N ARG A 225 14.33 -18.37 4.69
CA ARG A 225 14.04 -17.02 5.24
C ARG A 225 13.87 -16.04 4.10
N ARG A 226 13.02 -15.03 4.30
CA ARG A 226 12.92 -13.93 3.34
C ARG A 226 14.26 -13.21 3.27
N LYS A 227 14.84 -13.10 2.11
CA LYS A 227 15.98 -12.20 1.89
C LYS A 227 15.45 -10.77 1.94
N LEU A 228 15.91 -10.01 2.92
CA LEU A 228 15.55 -8.59 3.09
C LEU A 228 16.49 -7.68 2.27
N GLN A 229 17.55 -8.24 1.68
CA GLN A 229 18.41 -7.50 0.77
C GLN A 229 17.57 -7.00 -0.41
N GLY A 230 17.50 -5.69 -0.54
CA GLY A 230 16.85 -5.03 -1.65
C GLY A 230 17.70 -5.16 -2.91
N THR A 231 17.08 -5.12 -4.06
CA THR A 231 17.75 -4.78 -5.32
C THR A 231 17.73 -3.28 -5.44
N ASP A 232 18.80 -2.67 -5.87
CA ASP A 232 18.83 -1.25 -6.15
C ASP A 232 17.74 -0.88 -7.16
N ARG A 233 17.02 0.19 -6.88
CA ARG A 233 15.90 0.70 -7.68
C ARG A 233 15.82 2.22 -7.65
N HIS A 234 16.85 2.87 -7.11
CA HIS A 234 16.82 4.31 -7.01
C HIS A 234 16.92 4.96 -8.39
N TRP A 235 16.43 6.16 -8.50
CA TRP A 235 16.58 7.00 -9.66
C TRP A 235 17.70 8.00 -9.41
N THR A 236 18.54 8.22 -10.42
CA THR A 236 19.47 9.34 -10.35
C THR A 236 18.73 10.68 -10.50
N PRO A 237 19.33 11.80 -10.06
CA PRO A 237 18.75 13.12 -10.26
C PRO A 237 18.47 13.45 -11.74
N GLU A 238 19.34 12.97 -12.65
CA GLU A 238 19.21 13.16 -14.10
C GLU A 238 18.02 12.38 -14.66
N GLN A 239 17.87 11.11 -14.26
CA GLN A 239 16.72 10.28 -14.64
C GLN A 239 15.39 10.89 -14.14
N PHE A 240 15.38 11.39 -12.90
CA PHE A 240 14.22 12.09 -12.35
C PHE A 240 13.89 13.34 -13.15
N THR A 241 14.89 14.18 -13.45
CA THR A 241 14.71 15.43 -14.20
C THR A 241 14.22 15.16 -15.63
N ALA A 242 14.78 14.17 -16.30
CA ALA A 242 14.35 13.75 -17.63
C ALA A 242 12.87 13.30 -17.64
N PHE A 243 12.46 12.48 -16.66
CA PHE A 243 11.07 12.05 -16.56
C PHE A 243 10.10 13.20 -16.29
N VAL A 244 10.47 14.14 -15.41
CA VAL A 244 9.66 15.33 -15.14
C VAL A 244 9.51 16.19 -16.40
N ALA A 245 10.56 16.34 -17.21
CA ALA A 245 10.50 17.05 -18.48
C ALA A 245 9.50 16.39 -19.43
N VAL A 246 9.62 15.08 -19.66
CA VAL A 246 8.68 14.30 -20.49
C VAL A 246 7.23 14.43 -20.01
N CYS A 247 7.01 14.40 -18.69
CA CYS A 247 5.65 14.61 -18.16
C CYS A 247 5.12 16.00 -18.54
N ARG A 248 5.92 17.05 -18.44
CA ARG A 248 5.53 18.42 -18.77
C ARG A 248 5.27 18.60 -20.25
N GLU A 249 6.14 18.08 -21.12
CA GLU A 249 5.99 18.09 -22.58
C GLU A 249 4.71 17.37 -23.03
N ALA A 250 4.35 16.28 -22.36
CA ALA A 250 3.10 15.56 -22.58
C ALA A 250 1.87 16.27 -21.97
N GLY A 251 2.00 17.45 -21.38
CA GLY A 251 0.93 18.17 -20.69
C GLY A 251 0.46 17.51 -19.39
N ARG A 252 1.22 16.53 -18.87
CA ARG A 252 0.92 15.78 -17.63
C ARG A 252 1.67 16.36 -16.45
N THR A 253 1.40 17.65 -16.16
CA THR A 253 1.97 18.33 -14.99
C THR A 253 1.60 17.62 -13.67
N ASP A 254 0.42 17.00 -13.61
CA ASP A 254 -0.03 16.16 -12.51
C ASP A 254 0.94 14.98 -12.25
N TYR A 255 1.44 14.34 -13.30
CA TYR A 255 2.39 13.24 -13.19
C TYR A 255 3.79 13.71 -12.79
N ALA A 256 4.21 14.88 -13.29
CA ALA A 256 5.45 15.51 -12.86
C ALA A 256 5.43 15.82 -11.35
N ASP A 257 4.32 16.35 -10.85
CA ASP A 257 4.16 16.68 -9.43
C ASP A 257 4.08 15.44 -8.55
N ILE A 258 3.43 14.35 -9.01
CA ILE A 258 3.44 13.05 -8.32
C ILE A 258 4.88 12.52 -8.18
N ALA A 259 5.65 12.57 -9.26
CA ALA A 259 7.05 12.16 -9.25
C ALA A 259 7.88 13.03 -8.30
N THR A 260 7.68 14.34 -8.33
CA THR A 260 8.36 15.33 -7.48
C THR A 260 8.07 15.08 -6.00
N LEU A 261 6.81 14.90 -5.61
CA LEU A 261 6.44 14.60 -4.22
C LEU A 261 6.99 13.25 -3.76
N THR A 262 7.04 12.27 -4.65
CA THR A 262 7.63 10.97 -4.29
C THR A 262 9.14 11.06 -4.13
N PHE A 263 9.83 11.75 -5.04
CA PHE A 263 11.28 11.91 -5.02
C PHE A 263 11.77 12.73 -3.84
N TYR A 264 11.10 13.85 -3.51
CA TYR A 264 11.57 14.77 -2.47
C TYR A 264 10.94 14.57 -1.09
N VAL A 265 9.77 13.93 -0.98
CA VAL A 265 9.03 13.72 0.27
C VAL A 265 8.86 12.24 0.61
N GLY A 266 9.20 11.35 -0.31
CA GLY A 266 9.13 9.90 -0.10
C GLY A 266 7.71 9.35 0.00
N LEU A 267 6.72 9.97 -0.62
CA LEU A 267 5.34 9.52 -0.55
C LEU A 267 5.10 8.27 -1.41
N ARG A 268 4.22 7.39 -0.94
CA ARG A 268 3.71 6.29 -1.78
C ARG A 268 2.66 6.83 -2.75
N ILE A 269 2.52 6.22 -3.93
CA ILE A 269 1.53 6.63 -4.93
C ILE A 269 0.12 6.77 -4.34
N HIS A 270 -0.30 5.84 -3.49
CA HIS A 270 -1.61 5.91 -2.83
C HIS A 270 -1.70 7.03 -1.79
N GLU A 271 -0.59 7.44 -1.19
CA GLU A 271 -0.55 8.57 -0.27
C GLU A 271 -0.72 9.88 -1.06
N VAL A 272 0.02 10.03 -2.17
CA VAL A 272 -0.12 11.19 -3.06
C VAL A 272 -1.54 11.32 -3.62
N CYS A 273 -2.09 10.22 -4.14
CA CYS A 273 -3.45 10.23 -4.70
C CYS A 273 -4.58 10.45 -3.66
N ARG A 274 -4.26 10.45 -2.37
CA ARG A 274 -5.20 10.75 -1.29
C ARG A 274 -5.07 12.17 -0.76
N LEU A 275 -4.03 12.90 -1.14
CA LEU A 275 -3.90 14.29 -0.73
C LEU A 275 -5.08 15.10 -1.25
N ASP A 276 -5.60 15.93 -0.39
CA ASP A 276 -6.67 16.89 -0.65
C ASP A 276 -6.22 18.31 -0.29
N THR A 277 -7.05 19.27 -0.57
CA THR A 277 -6.77 20.67 -0.27
C THR A 277 -6.58 20.93 1.22
N ALA A 278 -7.28 20.19 2.09
CA ALA A 278 -7.17 20.35 3.54
C ALA A 278 -5.79 19.89 4.05
N ALA A 279 -5.21 18.84 3.45
CA ALA A 279 -3.87 18.37 3.78
C ALA A 279 -2.80 19.43 3.47
N VAL A 280 -2.93 20.15 2.34
CA VAL A 280 -2.01 21.24 1.98
C VAL A 280 -2.20 22.44 2.87
N GLU A 281 -3.44 22.86 3.15
CA GLU A 281 -3.75 23.96 4.07
C GLU A 281 -3.20 23.69 5.49
N ALA A 282 -3.27 22.44 5.95
CA ALA A 282 -2.68 22.03 7.21
C ALA A 282 -1.14 22.08 7.17
N TRP A 283 -0.53 21.60 6.08
CA TRP A 283 0.91 21.67 5.89
C TRP A 283 1.43 23.11 5.88
N GLU A 284 0.75 24.03 5.19
CA GLU A 284 1.16 25.45 5.18
C GLU A 284 1.17 26.09 6.56
N ARG A 285 0.29 25.64 7.46
CA ARG A 285 0.25 26.14 8.85
C ARG A 285 1.27 25.50 9.77
N THR A 286 1.58 24.21 9.55
CA THR A 286 2.36 23.40 10.50
C THR A 286 3.77 23.07 10.01
N GLY A 287 4.05 23.25 8.72
CA GLY A 287 5.28 22.78 8.07
C GLY A 287 5.33 21.26 7.83
N LEU A 288 4.35 20.49 8.33
CA LEU A 288 4.32 19.04 8.27
C LEU A 288 3.14 18.54 7.41
N LEU A 289 3.45 17.77 6.38
CA LEU A 289 2.45 17.15 5.53
C LEU A 289 1.97 15.85 6.16
N THR A 290 0.72 15.82 6.58
CA THR A 290 0.10 14.63 7.16
C THR A 290 -0.49 13.74 6.06
N VAL A 291 -0.06 12.48 6.03
CA VAL A 291 -0.47 11.50 5.02
C VAL A 291 -1.03 10.22 5.64
N LYS A 292 -2.06 9.66 4.99
CA LYS A 292 -2.68 8.39 5.40
C LYS A 292 -2.21 7.26 4.52
N GLY A 293 -1.42 6.37 5.10
CA GLY A 293 -0.84 5.21 4.42
C GLY A 293 -1.73 3.96 4.39
N LYS A 294 -1.11 2.83 4.05
CA LYS A 294 -1.76 1.51 4.05
C LYS A 294 -2.20 1.13 5.47
N GLY A 295 -3.39 0.54 5.58
CA GLY A 295 -3.95 0.14 6.89
C GLY A 295 -4.40 1.31 7.77
N GLY A 296 -4.57 2.51 7.18
CA GLY A 296 -5.03 3.69 7.92
C GLY A 296 -3.97 4.37 8.76
N ARG A 297 -2.71 3.93 8.71
CA ARG A 297 -1.61 4.55 9.45
C ARG A 297 -1.40 5.99 8.98
N VAL A 298 -1.40 6.91 9.93
CA VAL A 298 -1.14 8.34 9.69
C VAL A 298 0.30 8.64 10.08
N ARG A 299 0.99 9.45 9.28
CA ARG A 299 2.29 10.01 9.60
C ARG A 299 2.38 11.44 9.08
N SER A 300 3.23 12.23 9.70
CA SER A 300 3.57 13.58 9.26
C SER A 300 5.00 13.58 8.73
N VAL A 301 5.21 14.21 7.58
CA VAL A 301 6.51 14.27 6.89
C VAL A 301 6.85 15.72 6.64
N PRO A 302 8.08 16.17 6.93
CA PRO A 302 8.53 17.50 6.58
C PRO A 302 8.62 17.64 5.06
N VAL A 303 8.26 18.80 4.53
CA VAL A 303 8.42 19.17 3.12
C VAL A 303 9.44 20.28 3.04
N GLU A 304 10.68 19.95 2.72
CA GLU A 304 11.79 20.90 2.73
C GLU A 304 12.12 21.44 1.35
N ALA A 305 12.12 20.55 0.33
CA ALA A 305 12.48 20.89 -1.04
C ALA A 305 11.53 21.91 -1.68
N GLY A 306 12.08 22.98 -2.23
CA GLY A 306 11.32 24.04 -2.90
C GLY A 306 10.41 23.53 -4.01
N ALA A 307 10.89 22.60 -4.83
CA ALA A 307 10.10 21.96 -5.90
C ALA A 307 8.86 21.22 -5.36
N ALA A 308 8.99 20.53 -4.23
CA ALA A 308 7.86 19.84 -3.60
C ALA A 308 6.86 20.82 -2.99
N LYS A 309 7.35 21.90 -2.37
CA LYS A 309 6.50 22.98 -1.84
C LYS A 309 5.70 23.62 -2.96
N GLN A 310 6.36 23.91 -4.09
CA GLN A 310 5.71 24.51 -5.25
C GLN A 310 4.66 23.58 -5.84
N ALA A 311 4.98 22.29 -6.05
CA ALA A 311 4.03 21.31 -6.55
C ALA A 311 2.75 21.21 -5.68
N LEU A 312 2.88 21.25 -4.36
CA LEU A 312 1.72 21.25 -3.46
C LEU A 312 0.87 22.52 -3.62
N ARG A 313 1.47 23.69 -3.71
CA ARG A 313 0.78 24.97 -3.88
C ARG A 313 0.08 25.06 -5.22
N ASP A 314 0.76 24.67 -6.31
CA ASP A 314 0.20 24.70 -7.66
C ASP A 314 -1.01 23.76 -7.75
N ARG A 315 -0.91 22.56 -7.19
CA ARG A 315 -2.05 21.63 -7.14
C ARG A 315 -3.18 22.14 -6.25
N ARG A 316 -2.86 22.77 -5.12
CA ARG A 316 -3.89 23.40 -4.26
C ARG A 316 -4.62 24.51 -4.98
N ALA A 317 -3.92 25.33 -5.76
CA ALA A 317 -4.51 26.41 -6.54
C ALA A 317 -5.36 25.92 -7.72
N ALA A 318 -5.02 24.77 -8.30
CA ALA A 318 -5.69 24.21 -9.47
C ALA A 318 -7.00 23.47 -9.16
N VAL A 319 -7.30 23.18 -7.89
CA VAL A 319 -8.48 22.39 -7.50
C VAL A 319 -9.36 23.12 -6.48
N GLN A 320 -10.65 22.85 -6.53
CA GLN A 320 -11.60 23.41 -5.56
C GLN A 320 -11.38 22.83 -4.17
N ARG A 321 -11.74 23.61 -3.15
CA ARG A 321 -11.63 23.17 -1.76
C ARG A 321 -12.48 21.93 -1.50
N GLY A 322 -11.90 20.96 -0.79
CA GLY A 322 -12.54 19.67 -0.49
C GLY A 322 -12.27 18.57 -1.51
N HIS A 323 -11.64 18.89 -2.64
CA HIS A 323 -11.30 17.91 -3.66
C HIS A 323 -9.89 17.36 -3.50
N LYS A 324 -9.63 16.19 -4.10
CA LYS A 324 -8.28 15.62 -4.18
C LYS A 324 -7.41 16.41 -5.14
N LEU A 325 -6.13 16.50 -4.81
CA LEU A 325 -5.18 17.30 -5.59
C LEU A 325 -4.87 16.71 -6.97
N PHE A 326 -4.91 15.39 -7.10
CA PHE A 326 -4.42 14.68 -8.29
C PHE A 326 -5.49 13.89 -9.03
N VAL A 327 -6.42 13.28 -8.29
CA VAL A 327 -7.40 12.36 -8.86
C VAL A 327 -8.70 13.12 -9.12
N PRO A 328 -9.13 13.23 -10.39
CA PRO A 328 -10.43 13.83 -10.72
C PRO A 328 -11.59 13.09 -10.04
N ASP A 329 -12.66 13.81 -9.72
CA ASP A 329 -13.79 13.24 -8.96
C ASP A 329 -14.55 12.15 -9.72
N ASP A 330 -14.56 12.22 -11.04
CA ASP A 330 -15.17 11.23 -11.93
C ASP A 330 -14.29 9.99 -12.16
N THR A 331 -13.07 10.02 -11.65
CA THR A 331 -12.06 8.98 -11.90
C THR A 331 -11.82 8.14 -10.65
N ALA A 332 -11.91 6.81 -10.78
CA ALA A 332 -11.51 5.90 -9.72
C ALA A 332 -10.00 6.01 -9.45
N THR A 333 -9.61 6.13 -8.18
CA THR A 333 -8.19 6.27 -7.80
C THR A 333 -7.30 5.16 -8.36
N ASP A 334 -7.79 3.91 -8.42
CA ASP A 334 -7.04 2.78 -8.98
C ASP A 334 -6.84 2.90 -10.49
N ALA A 335 -7.81 3.43 -11.23
CA ALA A 335 -7.69 3.70 -12.67
C ALA A 335 -6.67 4.81 -12.92
N TYR A 336 -6.71 5.88 -12.12
CA TYR A 336 -5.73 6.96 -12.21
C TYR A 336 -4.30 6.48 -11.94
N ILE A 337 -4.10 5.69 -10.88
CA ILE A 337 -2.80 5.09 -10.55
C ILE A 337 -2.33 4.18 -11.69
N TYR A 338 -3.22 3.39 -12.28
CA TYR A 338 -2.89 2.54 -13.40
C TYR A 338 -2.43 3.35 -14.62
N ALA A 339 -3.16 4.43 -14.95
CA ALA A 339 -2.81 5.33 -16.06
C ALA A 339 -1.43 5.98 -15.83
N PHE A 340 -1.17 6.50 -14.62
CA PHE A 340 0.16 7.02 -14.27
C PHE A 340 1.26 5.96 -14.42
N GLN A 341 1.03 4.74 -13.91
CA GLN A 341 2.02 3.67 -14.01
C GLN A 341 2.24 3.18 -15.44
N SER A 342 1.22 3.23 -16.30
CA SER A 342 1.34 2.93 -17.73
C SER A 342 2.18 4.00 -18.42
N PHE A 343 1.86 5.28 -18.19
CA PHE A 343 2.65 6.39 -18.72
C PHE A 343 4.12 6.29 -18.31
N LEU A 344 4.40 6.01 -17.03
CA LEU A 344 5.76 5.85 -16.54
C LEU A 344 6.48 4.68 -17.24
N ARG A 345 5.81 3.55 -17.52
CA ARG A 345 6.41 2.43 -18.23
C ARG A 345 6.77 2.76 -19.67
N GLU A 346 5.96 3.57 -20.32
CA GLU A 346 6.13 3.97 -21.71
C GLU A 346 7.21 5.04 -21.87
N HIS A 347 7.35 5.92 -20.89
CA HIS A 347 8.18 7.12 -20.97
C HIS A 347 9.32 7.17 -19.93
N ARG A 348 9.61 6.07 -19.26
CA ARG A 348 10.71 6.05 -18.30
C ARG A 348 12.05 6.25 -19.00
N PRO A 349 13.00 6.99 -18.38
CA PRO A 349 14.34 7.12 -18.89
C PRO A 349 15.07 5.76 -18.93
N ASP A 350 16.19 5.72 -19.62
CA ASP A 350 17.07 4.56 -19.56
C ASP A 350 17.43 4.23 -18.11
N GLN A 351 17.39 2.95 -17.80
CA GLN A 351 17.69 2.46 -16.45
C GLN A 351 19.19 2.50 -16.10
N GLY A 352 20.06 2.73 -17.10
CA GLY A 352 21.51 2.72 -16.89
C GLY A 352 21.99 1.39 -16.33
N THR A 353 22.77 1.43 -15.25
CA THR A 353 23.28 0.26 -14.53
C THR A 353 22.26 -0.43 -13.63
N ASN A 354 21.08 0.13 -13.45
CA ASN A 354 20.05 -0.46 -12.59
C ASN A 354 19.66 -1.86 -13.08
N PRO A 355 19.69 -2.89 -12.22
CA PRO A 355 19.36 -4.27 -12.60
C PRO A 355 17.87 -4.47 -12.87
N ARG A 356 17.05 -3.48 -12.56
CA ARG A 356 15.59 -3.51 -12.75
C ARG A 356 15.06 -2.21 -13.34
N PRO A 357 13.95 -2.30 -14.10
CA PRO A 357 13.34 -1.13 -14.68
C PRO A 357 12.94 -0.09 -13.63
N LEU A 358 13.14 1.18 -13.95
CA LEU A 358 12.74 2.31 -13.11
C LEU A 358 11.21 2.30 -12.88
N THR A 359 10.80 2.48 -11.64
CA THR A 359 9.39 2.49 -11.22
C THR A 359 9.12 3.67 -10.30
N HIS A 360 7.85 4.04 -10.13
CA HIS A 360 7.47 5.05 -9.13
C HIS A 360 8.01 4.73 -7.71
N HIS A 361 8.05 3.44 -7.33
CA HIS A 361 8.59 3.06 -6.03
C HIS A 361 10.09 3.33 -5.92
N GLY A 362 10.82 3.29 -7.03
CA GLY A 362 12.23 3.66 -7.10
C GLY A 362 12.49 5.12 -6.73
N LEU A 363 11.60 6.05 -7.08
CA LEU A 363 11.70 7.46 -6.64
C LEU A 363 11.70 7.58 -5.11
N ARG A 364 10.97 6.72 -4.43
CA ARG A 364 10.95 6.67 -2.96
C ARG A 364 12.23 6.02 -2.39
N HIS A 365 12.89 5.13 -3.13
CA HIS A 365 14.22 4.65 -2.78
C HIS A 365 15.24 5.79 -2.84
N SER A 366 15.21 6.62 -3.87
CA SER A 366 16.07 7.82 -3.97
C SER A 366 15.89 8.77 -2.78
N TYR A 367 14.64 8.97 -2.34
CA TYR A 367 14.39 9.74 -1.11
C TYR A 367 15.04 9.10 0.11
N ALA A 368 14.87 7.79 0.29
CA ALA A 368 15.41 7.07 1.44
C ALA A 368 16.94 7.14 1.50
N ILE A 369 17.61 6.95 0.36
CA ILE A 369 19.07 7.03 0.25
C ILE A 369 19.56 8.44 0.61
N ARG A 370 18.94 9.49 0.05
CA ARG A 370 19.33 10.88 0.38
C ARG A 370 19.14 11.19 1.87
N GLN A 371 18.02 10.79 2.46
CA GLN A 371 17.80 11.01 3.88
C GLN A 371 18.78 10.25 4.76
N TYR A 372 19.13 9.02 4.36
CA TYR A 372 20.15 8.24 5.05
C TYR A 372 21.53 8.93 4.96
N GLN A 373 21.95 9.30 3.76
CA GLN A 373 23.21 9.96 3.55
C GLN A 373 23.30 11.29 4.33
N THR A 374 22.26 12.12 4.23
CA THR A 374 22.20 13.38 4.99
C THR A 374 22.34 13.16 6.51
N ALA A 375 21.74 12.09 7.04
CA ALA A 375 21.85 11.79 8.48
C ALA A 375 23.26 11.31 8.86
N VAL A 376 23.88 10.47 8.01
CA VAL A 376 25.26 9.99 8.22
C VAL A 376 26.26 11.14 8.10
N ASP A 377 26.15 11.98 7.07
CA ASP A 377 26.98 13.18 6.86
C ASP A 377 26.83 14.17 8.03
N GLY A 378 25.65 14.20 8.63
CA GLY A 378 25.36 14.98 9.86
C GLY A 378 25.89 14.34 11.15
N GLY A 379 26.65 13.22 11.06
CA GLY A 379 27.28 12.56 12.20
C GLY A 379 26.40 11.54 12.93
N ALA A 380 25.23 11.18 12.39
CA ALA A 380 24.42 10.11 12.98
C ALA A 380 25.08 8.76 12.72
N SER A 381 25.00 7.83 13.70
CA SER A 381 25.39 6.44 13.44
C SER A 381 24.47 5.80 12.40
N GLU A 382 24.97 4.84 11.62
CA GLU A 382 24.17 4.13 10.62
C GLU A 382 22.86 3.57 11.19
N HIS A 383 22.93 2.97 12.36
CA HIS A 383 21.73 2.44 13.02
C HIS A 383 20.71 3.55 13.27
N ARG A 384 21.15 4.71 13.74
CA ARG A 384 20.30 5.87 13.96
C ARG A 384 19.73 6.40 12.67
N ALA A 385 20.57 6.57 11.63
CA ALA A 385 20.14 7.01 10.31
C ALA A 385 19.08 6.04 9.71
N LYS A 386 19.28 4.71 9.82
CA LYS A 386 18.30 3.70 9.40
C LYS A 386 16.97 3.80 10.14
N LEU A 387 16.98 4.10 11.44
CA LEU A 387 15.77 4.33 12.23
C LEU A 387 15.04 5.61 11.79
N ASP A 388 15.76 6.71 11.62
CA ASP A 388 15.17 7.99 11.23
C ASP A 388 14.52 7.90 9.85
N VAL A 389 15.19 7.29 8.87
CA VAL A 389 14.60 6.98 7.56
C VAL A 389 13.37 6.07 7.68
N SER A 390 13.42 5.07 8.56
CA SER A 390 12.27 4.19 8.81
C SER A 390 11.05 4.96 9.33
N HIS A 391 11.26 5.93 10.20
CA HIS A 391 10.20 6.81 10.70
C HIS A 391 9.63 7.70 9.59
N LEU A 392 10.50 8.37 8.82
CA LEU A 392 10.10 9.20 7.67
C LEU A 392 9.29 8.39 6.63
N LEU A 393 9.69 7.15 6.39
CA LEU A 393 8.99 6.25 5.48
C LEU A 393 7.72 5.62 6.09
N GLY A 394 7.52 5.72 7.41
CA GLY A 394 6.37 5.12 8.10
C GLY A 394 6.41 3.59 8.14
N HIS A 395 7.59 2.99 8.26
CA HIS A 395 7.76 1.54 8.41
C HIS A 395 7.76 1.15 9.89
N GLY A 396 8.36 1.96 10.77
CA GLY A 396 8.50 1.70 12.19
C GLY A 396 9.44 0.54 12.53
N ARG A 397 10.26 0.10 11.57
CA ARG A 397 11.23 -1.02 11.73
C ARG A 397 12.46 -0.75 10.87
N ALA A 398 13.65 -0.73 11.45
CA ALA A 398 14.91 -0.47 10.76
C ALA A 398 15.26 -1.54 9.72
N ASP A 399 14.92 -2.81 9.98
CA ASP A 399 15.19 -3.92 9.05
C ASP A 399 14.49 -3.76 7.69
N VAL A 400 13.31 -3.12 7.66
CA VAL A 400 12.62 -2.84 6.40
C VAL A 400 13.32 -1.73 5.61
N THR A 401 14.03 -0.84 6.29
CA THR A 401 14.77 0.25 5.63
C THR A 401 15.94 -0.27 4.81
N LYS A 402 16.58 -1.38 5.20
CA LYS A 402 17.62 -2.04 4.40
C LYS A 402 17.23 -2.33 2.95
N ILE A 403 15.94 -2.61 2.69
CA ILE A 403 15.43 -2.83 1.33
C ILE A 403 15.59 -1.58 0.45
N TYR A 404 15.57 -0.40 1.04
CA TYR A 404 15.66 0.88 0.35
C TYR A 404 17.10 1.38 0.21
N LEU A 405 18.03 0.83 0.98
CA LEU A 405 19.42 1.27 1.06
C LEU A 405 20.40 0.28 0.39
N ALA A 406 19.89 -0.61 -0.45
CA ALA A 406 20.71 -1.65 -1.07
C ALA A 406 21.93 -1.10 -1.83
N SER A 407 21.79 0.07 -2.49
CA SER A 407 22.89 0.72 -3.19
C SER A 407 23.84 1.51 -2.28
N ALA A 408 23.39 1.89 -1.09
CA ALA A 408 24.23 2.63 -0.13
C ALA A 408 25.11 1.70 0.75
N GLU A 409 24.79 0.39 0.76
CA GLU A 409 25.55 -0.62 1.52
C GLU A 409 26.61 -1.34 0.64
N GLU A 410 26.58 -1.16 -0.70
CA GLU A 410 27.55 -1.77 -1.64
C GLU A 410 28.81 -0.91 -1.83
N ASP A 411 28.82 0.34 -1.39
CA ASP A 411 29.93 1.28 -1.52
C ASP A 411 30.91 1.27 -0.32
N GLU A 412 30.78 0.35 0.64
CA GLU A 412 31.81 0.15 1.66
C GLU A 412 32.80 -0.93 1.20
N PRO A 413 34.11 -0.58 1.09
CA PRO A 413 35.17 -1.48 0.67
C PRO A 413 35.48 -2.58 1.69
#